data_bbe11ad087ad40a5362db0616c353184
#
_entry.id   bbe11ad087ad40a5362db0616c353184
#
_cell.length_a   1.000
_cell.length_b   1.000
_cell.length_c   1.000
_cell.angle_alpha   90.00
_cell.angle_beta   90.00
_cell.angle_gamma   90.00
#
_symmetry.space_group_name_H-M   'P 1'
#
loop_
_entity.id
_entity.type
_entity.pdbx_description
1 polymer ?
#
loop_
_entity_poly.entity_id
_entity_poly.type
_entity_poly.pdbx_seq_one_letter_code
_entity_poly.pdbx_strand_id
1 'polypeptide(L)'
;MTRTRLPHRRPAETIALDYDGTRYMVTIGFYPDGRPGEVFTHGARSGSSMDALLADACVVVSCLIQHGAEPGDLSASMGRLGNAAPASIIGAVIDMVAASASHSRHFATEAGI
;
A
#
# COMPACT_ATOMS: atom_id res chain seq x y z
N MET A 1 3.96 -19.93 -6.87
CA MET A 1 3.99 -18.65 -7.61
C MET A 1 5.33 -17.97 -7.40
N THR A 2 5.88 -17.42 -8.44
CA THR A 2 7.16 -16.72 -8.38
C THR A 2 6.94 -15.25 -8.03
N ARG A 3 7.75 -14.74 -7.12
CA ARG A 3 7.74 -13.33 -6.77
C ARG A 3 8.31 -12.49 -7.93
N THR A 4 7.56 -11.48 -8.35
CA THR A 4 8.03 -10.53 -9.35
C THR A 4 8.59 -9.31 -8.63
N ARG A 5 9.91 -9.19 -8.59
CA ARG A 5 10.58 -8.07 -7.94
C ARG A 5 10.48 -6.81 -8.79
N LEU A 6 10.49 -5.67 -8.12
CA LEU A 6 10.51 -4.40 -8.82
C LEU A 6 11.93 -4.10 -9.34
N PRO A 7 12.04 -3.35 -10.47
CA PRO A 7 13.35 -2.88 -10.91
C PRO A 7 13.99 -1.95 -9.87
N HIS A 8 15.31 -1.82 -9.89
CA HIS A 8 16.02 -0.90 -9.00
C HIS A 8 15.55 0.54 -9.20
N ARG A 9 15.40 0.96 -10.44
CA ARG A 9 14.82 2.27 -10.76
C ARG A 9 13.35 2.06 -11.06
N ARG A 10 12.49 2.68 -10.24
CA ARG A 10 11.06 2.56 -10.39
C ARG A 10 10.34 3.82 -9.93
N PRO A 11 9.21 4.13 -10.53
CA PRO A 11 8.38 5.23 -10.04
C PRO A 11 7.92 4.94 -8.61
N ALA A 12 7.86 5.98 -7.81
CA ALA A 12 7.34 5.89 -6.47
C ALA A 12 6.58 7.16 -6.14
N GLU A 13 5.62 7.06 -5.25
CA GLU A 13 4.79 8.18 -4.82
C GLU A 13 4.72 8.15 -3.29
N THR A 14 4.91 9.30 -2.67
CA THR A 14 4.80 9.43 -1.22
C THR A 14 3.59 10.29 -0.88
N ILE A 15 2.70 9.75 -0.06
CA ILE A 15 1.42 10.38 0.29
C ILE A 15 1.30 10.43 1.80
N ALA A 16 0.82 11.56 2.32
CA ALA A 16 0.52 11.70 3.75
C ALA A 16 -0.77 10.94 4.07
N LEU A 17 -0.75 10.19 5.17
CA LEU A 17 -1.91 9.49 5.70
C LEU A 17 -2.07 9.86 7.17
N ASP A 18 -3.21 10.46 7.50
CA ASP A 18 -3.56 10.74 8.89
C ASP A 18 -4.42 9.59 9.40
N TYR A 19 -3.97 8.95 10.47
CA TYR A 19 -4.71 7.86 11.09
C TYR A 19 -4.61 7.97 12.60
N ASP A 20 -5.74 7.97 13.26
CA ASP A 20 -5.84 7.99 14.73
C ASP A 20 -4.96 9.07 15.36
N GLY A 21 -5.00 10.28 14.81
CA GLY A 21 -4.28 11.43 15.32
C GLY A 21 -2.78 11.46 14.98
N THR A 22 -2.28 10.51 14.22
CA THR A 22 -0.87 10.44 13.81
C THR A 22 -0.76 10.56 12.31
N ARG A 23 0.21 11.35 11.84
CA ARG A 23 0.50 11.46 10.42
C ARG A 23 1.63 10.51 10.05
N TYR A 24 1.36 9.71 9.04
CA TYR A 24 2.31 8.78 8.44
C TYR A 24 2.60 9.22 7.01
N MET A 25 3.82 9.00 6.55
CA MET A 25 4.15 9.14 5.15
C MET A 25 4.19 7.75 4.54
N VAL A 26 3.37 7.53 3.52
CA VAL A 26 3.24 6.23 2.85
C VAL A 26 3.88 6.33 1.47
N THR A 27 4.85 5.48 1.20
CA THR A 27 5.50 5.43 -0.11
C THR A 27 5.07 4.15 -0.82
N ILE A 28 4.58 4.31 -2.04
CA ILE A 28 4.15 3.20 -2.90
C ILE A 28 5.09 3.19 -4.10
N GLY A 29 5.75 2.05 -4.33
CA GLY A 29 6.57 1.82 -5.51
C GLY A 29 5.78 1.08 -6.57
N PHE A 30 6.01 1.41 -7.83
CA PHE A 30 5.22 0.90 -8.95
C PHE A 30 6.08 0.11 -9.93
N TYR A 31 5.47 -0.90 -10.52
CA TYR A 31 6.03 -1.57 -11.70
C TYR A 31 5.98 -0.62 -12.90
N PRO A 32 6.76 -0.90 -13.96
CA PRO A 32 6.73 -0.05 -15.17
C PRO A 32 5.34 0.10 -15.79
N ASP A 33 4.44 -0.86 -15.58
CA ASP A 33 3.07 -0.80 -16.11
C ASP A 33 2.12 0.02 -15.23
N GLY A 34 2.61 0.59 -14.12
CA GLY A 34 1.82 1.43 -13.23
C GLY A 34 1.14 0.69 -12.08
N ARG A 35 1.24 -0.64 -12.02
CA ARG A 35 0.67 -1.38 -10.88
C ARG A 35 1.52 -1.16 -9.63
N PRO A 36 0.91 -1.00 -8.46
CA PRO A 36 1.68 -0.95 -7.22
C PRO A 36 2.36 -2.30 -6.96
N GLY A 37 3.61 -2.27 -6.50
CA GLY A 37 4.37 -3.47 -6.24
C GLY A 37 4.98 -3.52 -4.85
N GLU A 38 5.03 -2.40 -4.16
CA GLU A 38 5.55 -2.34 -2.80
C GLU A 38 4.96 -1.16 -2.06
N VAL A 39 4.96 -1.23 -0.74
CA VAL A 39 4.56 -0.13 0.11
C VAL A 39 5.44 -0.12 1.36
N PHE A 40 5.78 1.06 1.82
CA PHE A 40 6.43 1.22 3.11
C PHE A 40 6.03 2.54 3.72
N THR A 41 6.14 2.62 5.05
CA THR A 41 5.71 3.78 5.80
C THR A 41 6.86 4.37 6.60
N HIS A 42 6.79 5.68 6.80
CA HIS A 42 7.66 6.41 7.71
C HIS A 42 6.77 6.94 8.82
N GLY A 43 6.95 6.40 10.02
CA GLY A 43 6.16 6.80 11.18
C GLY A 43 6.63 8.09 11.79
N ALA A 44 5.74 8.70 12.58
CA ALA A 44 6.07 9.89 13.34
C ALA A 44 7.04 9.62 14.50
N ARG A 45 7.16 8.35 14.92
CA ARG A 45 8.03 7.93 16.01
C ARG A 45 8.90 6.78 15.56
N SER A 46 10.19 6.99 15.45
CA SER A 46 11.12 5.91 15.15
C SER A 46 11.42 5.11 16.41
N GLY A 47 11.61 3.80 16.25
CA GLY A 47 12.04 2.90 17.32
C GLY A 47 10.95 2.36 18.23
N SER A 48 9.67 2.68 18.00
CA SER A 48 8.59 2.10 18.79
C SER A 48 8.24 0.69 18.30
N SER A 49 7.62 -0.11 19.19
CA SER A 49 7.12 -1.45 18.82
C SER A 49 6.07 -1.37 17.71
N MET A 50 5.23 -0.32 17.74
CA MET A 50 4.21 -0.11 16.72
C MET A 50 4.86 0.19 15.36
N ASP A 51 5.90 1.01 15.33
CA ASP A 51 6.62 1.32 14.10
C ASP A 51 7.25 0.06 13.50
N ALA A 52 7.86 -0.78 14.33
CA ALA A 52 8.44 -2.04 13.88
C ALA A 52 7.38 -2.98 13.32
N LEU A 53 6.25 -3.10 14.00
CA LEU A 53 5.14 -3.93 13.55
C LEU A 53 4.59 -3.44 12.21
N LEU A 54 4.39 -2.13 12.08
CA LEU A 54 3.90 -1.53 10.85
C LEU A 54 4.90 -1.74 9.70
N ALA A 55 6.19 -1.56 9.95
CA ALA A 55 7.22 -1.80 8.93
C ALA A 55 7.19 -3.25 8.44
N ASP A 56 7.11 -4.20 9.37
CA ASP A 56 7.04 -5.62 9.01
C ASP A 56 5.75 -5.95 8.27
N ALA A 57 4.63 -5.37 8.67
CA ALA A 57 3.35 -5.56 7.97
C ALA A 57 3.46 -5.06 6.53
N CYS A 58 4.09 -3.92 6.30
CA CYS A 58 4.32 -3.39 4.95
C CYS A 58 5.20 -4.33 4.11
N VAL A 59 6.20 -4.97 4.72
CA VAL A 59 7.01 -5.98 4.03
C VAL A 59 6.14 -7.16 3.59
N VAL A 60 5.29 -7.66 4.49
CA VAL A 60 4.38 -8.78 4.17
C VAL A 60 3.44 -8.41 3.03
N VAL A 61 2.83 -7.23 3.10
CA VAL A 61 1.93 -6.74 2.04
C VAL A 61 2.68 -6.64 0.70
N SER A 62 3.87 -6.07 0.71
CA SER A 62 4.69 -5.95 -0.50
C SER A 62 5.01 -7.33 -1.09
N CYS A 63 5.40 -8.27 -0.26
CA CYS A 63 5.66 -9.65 -0.71
C CYS A 63 4.42 -10.29 -1.32
N LEU A 64 3.25 -10.12 -0.69
CA LEU A 64 1.99 -10.66 -1.22
C LEU A 64 1.68 -10.09 -2.59
N ILE A 65 1.78 -8.77 -2.75
CA ILE A 65 1.53 -8.11 -4.03
C ILE A 65 2.51 -8.63 -5.10
N GLN A 66 3.77 -8.76 -4.75
CA GLN A 66 4.80 -9.24 -5.68
C GLN A 66 4.61 -10.70 -6.06
N HIS A 67 3.86 -11.47 -5.26
CA HIS A 67 3.47 -12.85 -5.58
C HIS A 67 2.11 -12.94 -6.26
N GLY A 68 1.48 -11.82 -6.59
CA GLY A 68 0.27 -11.79 -7.38
C GLY A 68 -1.00 -11.44 -6.64
N ALA A 69 -0.94 -11.14 -5.35
CA ALA A 69 -2.14 -10.72 -4.63
C ALA A 69 -2.61 -9.36 -5.15
N GLU A 70 -3.92 -9.23 -5.35
CA GLU A 70 -4.52 -7.98 -5.78
C GLU A 70 -4.74 -7.07 -4.56
N PRO A 71 -4.30 -5.80 -4.60
CA PRO A 71 -4.50 -4.90 -3.47
C PRO A 71 -5.97 -4.75 -3.06
N GLY A 72 -6.89 -4.77 -4.02
CA GLY A 72 -8.32 -4.69 -3.73
C GLY A 72 -8.83 -5.86 -2.91
N ASP A 73 -8.32 -7.06 -3.17
CA ASP A 73 -8.67 -8.25 -2.38
C ASP A 73 -8.13 -8.17 -0.97
N LEU A 74 -6.92 -7.65 -0.81
CA LEU A 74 -6.34 -7.44 0.51
C LEU A 74 -7.14 -6.41 1.30
N SER A 75 -7.52 -5.31 0.66
CA SER A 75 -8.34 -4.26 1.26
C SER A 75 -9.68 -4.82 1.74
N ALA A 76 -10.33 -5.64 0.92
CA ALA A 76 -11.63 -6.24 1.24
C ALA A 76 -11.55 -7.20 2.43
N SER A 77 -10.37 -7.74 2.71
CA SER A 77 -10.16 -8.72 3.80
C SER A 77 -9.82 -8.06 5.13
N MET A 78 -9.52 -6.77 5.15
CA MET A 78 -9.11 -6.08 6.38
C MET A 78 -10.31 -5.76 7.27
N GLY A 79 -10.02 -5.66 8.58
CA GLY A 79 -11.05 -5.30 9.55
C GLY A 79 -11.59 -3.90 9.35
N ARG A 80 -12.88 -3.73 9.61
CA ARG A 80 -13.57 -2.44 9.47
C ARG A 80 -14.27 -2.06 10.77
N LEU A 81 -14.32 -0.77 11.02
CA LEU A 81 -15.17 -0.21 12.06
C LEU A 81 -16.62 -0.14 11.56
N GLY A 82 -17.56 0.14 12.45
CA GLY A 82 -18.97 0.21 12.10
C GLY A 82 -19.32 1.22 11.01
N ASN A 83 -18.49 2.24 10.81
CA ASN A 83 -18.64 3.25 9.76
C ASN A 83 -17.87 2.87 8.47
N ALA A 84 -17.42 1.64 8.34
CA ALA A 84 -16.62 1.11 7.24
C ALA A 84 -15.20 1.68 7.15
N ALA A 85 -14.77 2.50 8.11
CA ALA A 85 -13.40 2.97 8.17
C ALA A 85 -12.44 1.82 8.52
N PRO A 86 -11.18 1.87 8.08
CA PRO A 86 -10.22 0.82 8.42
C PRO A 86 -10.00 0.75 9.93
N ALA A 87 -9.99 -0.47 10.48
CA ALA A 87 -9.86 -0.69 11.92
C ALA A 87 -8.42 -0.61 12.41
N SER A 88 -7.44 -0.59 11.51
CA SER A 88 -6.02 -0.51 11.85
C SER A 88 -5.27 0.36 10.87
N ILE A 89 -4.10 0.83 11.30
CA ILE A 89 -3.22 1.60 10.41
C ILE A 89 -2.81 0.79 9.17
N ILE A 90 -2.53 -0.49 9.31
CA ILE A 90 -2.17 -1.31 8.15
C ILE A 90 -3.35 -1.44 7.19
N GLY A 91 -4.57 -1.53 7.70
CA GLY A 91 -5.78 -1.52 6.87
C GLY A 91 -5.91 -0.22 6.08
N ALA A 92 -5.64 0.91 6.71
CA ALA A 92 -5.64 2.21 6.05
C ALA A 92 -4.58 2.30 4.95
N VAL A 93 -3.38 1.76 5.21
CA VAL A 93 -2.29 1.70 4.22
C VAL A 93 -2.69 0.84 3.02
N ILE A 94 -3.27 -0.33 3.26
CA ILE A 94 -3.72 -1.24 2.19
C ILE A 94 -4.81 -0.57 1.35
N ASP A 95 -5.75 0.15 1.99
CA ASP A 95 -6.79 0.89 1.26
C ASP A 95 -6.16 1.92 0.31
N MET A 96 -5.10 2.58 0.74
CA MET A 96 -4.38 3.56 -0.07
C MET A 96 -3.71 2.88 -1.27
N VAL A 97 -3.09 1.72 -1.08
CA VAL A 97 -2.47 0.94 -2.17
C VAL A 97 -3.55 0.49 -3.16
N ALA A 98 -4.69 0.03 -2.67
CA ALA A 98 -5.81 -0.39 -3.52
C ALA A 98 -6.36 0.77 -4.35
N ALA A 99 -6.47 1.96 -3.75
CA ALA A 99 -6.90 3.16 -4.45
C ALA A 99 -5.91 3.54 -5.58
N SER A 100 -4.62 3.42 -5.32
CA SER A 100 -3.59 3.65 -6.34
C SER A 100 -3.71 2.67 -7.50
N ALA A 101 -3.99 1.40 -7.23
CA ALA A 101 -4.18 0.38 -8.27
C ALA A 101 -5.38 0.72 -9.15
N SER A 102 -6.51 1.12 -8.54
CA SER A 102 -7.71 1.50 -9.29
C SER A 102 -7.47 2.73 -10.14
N HIS A 103 -6.76 3.73 -9.60
CA HIS A 103 -6.44 4.95 -10.33
C HIS A 103 -5.56 4.67 -11.55
N SER A 104 -4.54 3.83 -11.41
CA SER A 104 -3.65 3.45 -12.49
C SER A 104 -4.41 2.77 -13.62
N ARG A 105 -5.30 1.83 -13.31
CA ARG A 105 -6.12 1.13 -14.32
C ARG A 105 -7.07 2.08 -15.04
N HIS A 106 -7.71 2.97 -14.29
CA HIS A 106 -8.63 3.96 -14.86
C HIS A 106 -7.88 4.90 -15.82
N PHE A 107 -6.73 5.38 -15.41
CA PHE A 107 -5.91 6.27 -16.22
C PHE A 107 -5.45 5.60 -17.52
N ALA A 108 -5.01 4.35 -17.45
CA ALA A 108 -4.59 3.59 -18.62
C ALA A 108 -5.75 3.40 -19.61
N THR A 109 -6.95 3.11 -19.10
CA THR A 109 -8.16 2.96 -19.92
C THR A 109 -8.52 4.26 -20.63
N GLU A 110 -8.47 5.38 -19.94
CA GLU A 110 -8.77 6.70 -20.51
C GLU A 110 -7.76 7.09 -21.58
N ALA A 111 -6.51 6.70 -21.43
CA ALA A 111 -5.47 6.97 -22.43
C ALA A 111 -5.57 6.07 -23.67
N GLY A 112 -6.53 5.14 -23.70
CA GLY A 112 -6.75 4.27 -24.85
C GLY A 112 -5.71 3.16 -24.99
N ILE A 113 -5.09 2.82 -23.90
CA ILE A 113 -4.03 1.82 -23.88
C ILE A 113 -4.57 0.43 -23.58
#